data_c944352942c8495167a644d0a23e3a15
#
_entry.id   c944352942c8495167a644d0a23e3a15
#
_cell.length_a   1.000
_cell.length_b   1.000
_cell.length_c   1.000
_cell.angle_alpha   90.00
_cell.angle_beta   90.00
_cell.angle_gamma   90.00
#
_symmetry.space_group_name_H-M   'P 1'
#
loop_
_entity.id
_entity.type
_entity.pdbx_description
1 polymer ?
#
loop_
_entity_poly.entity_id
_entity_poly.type
_entity_poly.pdbx_seq_one_letter_code
_entity_poly.pdbx_strand_id
1 'polypeptide(L)'
;MLAVLKAAPRVTGNADAIAKFKALDKSSFTSTHPTILLSNEADRLVFAGNSVRYVDRKQAVYEAALAKWEAAPKGPKPRWNTLALYAMTPETYTKYTAAGAPDLTAAPAVSGVGHQTFSKAQTMAWVRMLATAAHTGKIPSEKAVETIAKKVPYLNTDFGYRPADLKYDFSK
;
A
#
# COMPACT_ATOMS: atom_id res chain seq x y z
N MET A 1 -18.66 -18.40 20.82
CA MET A 1 -17.74 -18.59 19.65
C MET A 1 -16.35 -18.01 19.91
N LEU A 2 -16.19 -16.71 20.24
CA LEU A 2 -14.88 -16.10 20.50
C LEU A 2 -14.08 -16.76 21.64
N ALA A 3 -14.73 -17.19 22.73
CA ALA A 3 -14.07 -17.86 23.83
C ALA A 3 -13.47 -19.22 23.43
N VAL A 4 -14.18 -19.98 22.59
CA VAL A 4 -13.70 -21.26 22.04
C VAL A 4 -12.49 -21.02 21.12
N LEU A 5 -12.53 -20.00 20.27
CA LEU A 5 -11.41 -19.65 19.41
C LEU A 5 -10.19 -19.15 20.21
N LYS A 6 -10.40 -18.44 21.32
CA LYS A 6 -9.32 -18.02 22.21
C LYS A 6 -8.66 -19.19 22.93
N ALA A 7 -9.45 -20.21 23.31
CA ALA A 7 -8.98 -21.41 23.98
C ALA A 7 -8.44 -22.49 23.01
N ALA A 8 -8.61 -22.31 21.70
CA ALA A 8 -8.12 -23.25 20.72
C ALA A 8 -6.59 -23.39 20.78
N PRO A 9 -6.05 -24.61 20.67
CA PRO A 9 -4.61 -24.81 20.62
C PRO A 9 -3.97 -23.98 19.49
N ARG A 10 -2.93 -23.23 19.81
CA ARG A 10 -2.17 -22.46 18.81
C ARG A 10 -1.15 -23.39 18.17
N VAL A 11 -1.22 -23.51 16.85
CA VAL A 11 -0.16 -24.16 16.10
C VAL A 11 1.01 -23.19 16.03
N THR A 12 2.11 -23.54 16.68
CA THR A 12 3.37 -22.83 16.53
C THR A 12 4.10 -23.41 15.32
N GLY A 13 4.53 -22.55 14.41
CA GLY A 13 5.32 -22.99 13.26
C GLY A 13 6.65 -23.58 13.73
N ASN A 14 7.15 -24.57 12.98
CA ASN A 14 8.49 -25.13 13.21
C ASN A 14 9.53 -24.00 13.05
N ALA A 15 10.40 -23.82 14.05
CA ALA A 15 11.39 -22.75 14.07
C ALA A 15 12.34 -22.78 12.85
N ASP A 16 12.77 -23.97 12.43
CA ASP A 16 13.66 -24.14 11.27
C ASP A 16 12.93 -23.80 9.97
N ALA A 17 11.67 -24.20 9.84
CA ALA A 17 10.86 -23.85 8.68
C ALA A 17 10.65 -22.33 8.58
N ILE A 18 10.37 -21.66 9.71
CA ILE A 18 10.25 -20.20 9.80
C ILE A 18 11.58 -19.53 9.43
N ALA A 19 12.70 -20.01 9.93
CA ALA A 19 14.02 -19.48 9.61
C ALA A 19 14.34 -19.63 8.12
N LYS A 20 14.08 -20.80 7.53
CA LYS A 20 14.23 -21.04 6.09
C LYS A 20 13.33 -20.12 5.26
N PHE A 21 12.06 -19.95 5.66
CA PHE A 21 11.14 -19.05 4.98
C PHE A 21 11.61 -17.60 5.04
N LYS A 22 12.07 -17.13 6.21
CA LYS A 22 12.67 -15.79 6.36
C LYS A 22 13.94 -15.62 5.52
N ALA A 23 14.73 -16.65 5.36
CA ALA A 23 15.93 -16.62 4.52
C ALA A 23 15.63 -16.49 3.01
N LEU A 24 14.40 -16.76 2.58
CA LEU A 24 13.95 -16.53 1.21
C LEU A 24 13.66 -15.05 0.92
N ASP A 25 13.43 -14.23 1.94
CA ASP A 25 13.25 -12.78 1.78
C ASP A 25 14.60 -12.11 1.55
N LYS A 26 15.02 -12.11 0.29
CA LYS A 26 16.28 -11.49 -0.16
C LYS A 26 16.08 -10.08 -0.73
N SER A 27 14.92 -9.49 -0.53
CA SER A 27 14.63 -8.15 -1.03
C SER A 27 15.52 -7.11 -0.35
N SER A 28 16.40 -6.48 -1.11
CA SER A 28 17.30 -5.44 -0.58
C SER A 28 16.64 -4.09 -0.42
N PHE A 29 15.51 -3.86 -1.10
CA PHE A 29 14.82 -2.56 -1.19
C PHE A 29 15.70 -1.40 -1.67
N THR A 30 16.83 -1.70 -2.31
CA THR A 30 17.82 -0.71 -2.78
C THR A 30 17.54 -0.13 -4.16
N SER A 31 16.48 -0.57 -4.86
CA SER A 31 16.12 -0.05 -6.17
C SER A 31 15.98 1.47 -6.14
N THR A 32 16.62 2.16 -7.10
CA THR A 32 16.54 3.59 -7.30
C THR A 32 15.44 4.02 -8.28
N HIS A 33 14.78 3.04 -8.91
CA HIS A 33 13.67 3.33 -9.82
C HIS A 33 12.44 3.82 -9.05
N PRO A 34 11.70 4.79 -9.63
CA PRO A 34 10.43 5.22 -9.06
C PRO A 34 9.46 4.05 -8.92
N THR A 35 8.84 3.95 -7.76
CA THR A 35 7.86 2.92 -7.45
C THR A 35 6.56 3.57 -7.01
N ILE A 36 5.45 3.24 -7.65
CA ILE A 36 4.13 3.75 -7.27
C ILE A 36 3.21 2.56 -7.04
N LEU A 37 2.81 2.38 -5.78
CA LEU A 37 1.89 1.35 -5.35
C LEU A 37 0.45 1.91 -5.39
N LEU A 38 -0.49 1.07 -5.79
CA LEU A 38 -1.92 1.33 -5.64
C LEU A 38 -2.54 0.13 -4.93
N SER A 39 -3.15 0.36 -3.79
CA SER A 39 -3.74 -0.68 -2.94
C SER A 39 -5.16 -0.31 -2.55
N ASN A 40 -6.02 -1.30 -2.36
CA ASN A 40 -7.31 -1.09 -1.73
C ASN A 40 -7.11 -0.99 -0.20
N GLU A 41 -7.81 -0.08 0.44
CA GLU A 41 -7.78 0.09 1.90
C GLU A 41 -8.26 -1.18 2.62
N ALA A 42 -9.29 -1.84 2.09
CA ALA A 42 -9.89 -3.05 2.64
C ALA A 42 -9.76 -4.25 1.69
N ASP A 43 -8.56 -4.54 1.22
CA ASP A 43 -8.26 -5.75 0.46
C ASP A 43 -8.22 -6.96 1.41
N ARG A 44 -8.99 -8.00 1.10
CA ARG A 44 -9.09 -9.21 1.93
C ARG A 44 -8.02 -10.26 1.63
N LEU A 45 -7.32 -10.13 0.52
CA LEU A 45 -6.29 -11.09 0.09
C LEU A 45 -4.89 -10.50 0.20
N VAL A 46 -4.72 -9.24 -0.24
CA VAL A 46 -3.44 -8.53 -0.15
C VAL A 46 -3.67 -7.28 0.69
N PHE A 47 -3.50 -7.43 1.97
CA PHE A 47 -3.77 -6.38 2.94
C PHE A 47 -2.98 -5.11 2.65
N ALA A 48 -3.62 -3.95 2.82
CA ALA A 48 -2.99 -2.64 2.67
C ALA A 48 -1.69 -2.49 3.50
N GLY A 49 -1.61 -3.16 4.64
CA GLY A 49 -0.42 -3.27 5.47
C GLY A 49 0.81 -3.83 4.74
N ASN A 50 0.64 -4.62 3.67
CA ASN A 50 1.78 -5.07 2.87
C ASN A 50 2.43 -3.90 2.12
N SER A 51 1.63 -2.97 1.60
CA SER A 51 2.14 -1.74 0.96
C SER A 51 2.80 -0.83 1.99
N VAL A 52 2.23 -0.71 3.19
CA VAL A 52 2.83 0.04 4.30
C VAL A 52 4.21 -0.54 4.64
N ARG A 53 4.30 -1.85 4.87
CA ARG A 53 5.59 -2.52 5.16
C ARG A 53 6.61 -2.35 4.05
N TYR A 54 6.18 -2.38 2.79
CA TYR A 54 7.07 -2.12 1.67
C TYR A 54 7.62 -0.70 1.75
N VAL A 55 6.77 0.30 1.96
CA VAL A 55 7.17 1.71 2.10
C VAL A 55 8.12 1.89 3.28
N ASP A 56 7.80 1.32 4.43
CA ASP A 56 8.63 1.44 5.65
C ASP A 56 10.03 0.84 5.44
N ARG A 57 10.13 -0.32 4.81
CA ARG A 57 11.43 -0.94 4.47
C ARG A 57 12.23 -0.09 3.47
N LYS A 58 11.55 0.47 2.45
CA LYS A 58 12.17 1.41 1.50
C LYS A 58 12.64 2.67 2.21
N GLN A 59 11.86 3.19 3.14
CA GLN A 59 12.21 4.37 3.92
C GLN A 59 13.44 4.14 4.79
N ALA A 60 13.51 3.02 5.51
CA ALA A 60 14.67 2.68 6.31
C ALA A 60 15.97 2.60 5.48
N VAL A 61 15.89 2.00 4.28
CA VAL A 61 17.03 1.92 3.36
C VAL A 61 17.42 3.32 2.84
N TYR A 62 16.44 4.14 2.49
CA TYR A 62 16.67 5.51 2.04
C TYR A 62 17.31 6.37 3.13
N GLU A 63 16.79 6.33 4.35
CA GLU A 63 17.32 7.10 5.50
C GLU A 63 18.76 6.69 5.84
N ALA A 64 19.06 5.38 5.82
CA ALA A 64 20.43 4.90 6.02
C ALA A 64 21.38 5.37 4.91
N ALA A 65 20.93 5.37 3.66
CA ALA A 65 21.72 5.87 2.53
C ALA A 65 21.93 7.38 2.62
N LEU A 66 20.90 8.14 3.02
CA LEU A 66 20.97 9.59 3.20
C LEU A 66 21.94 9.96 4.32
N ALA A 67 21.83 9.32 5.49
CA ALA A 67 22.73 9.54 6.62
C ALA A 67 24.20 9.26 6.25
N LYS A 68 24.44 8.16 5.51
CA LYS A 68 25.77 7.84 4.99
C LYS A 68 26.29 8.92 4.04
N TRP A 69 25.44 9.42 3.16
CA TRP A 69 25.81 10.49 2.22
C TRP A 69 26.08 11.80 2.96
N GLU A 70 25.27 12.17 3.95
CA GLU A 70 25.44 13.39 4.76
C GLU A 70 26.73 13.35 5.60
N ALA A 71 27.14 12.19 6.11
CA ALA A 71 28.39 12.01 6.82
C ALA A 71 29.63 12.15 5.91
N ALA A 72 29.52 11.75 4.63
CA ALA A 72 30.61 11.83 3.66
C ALA A 72 30.04 12.01 2.26
N PRO A 73 29.70 13.23 1.83
CA PRO A 73 29.08 13.49 0.54
C PRO A 73 29.94 13.04 -0.64
N LYS A 74 29.56 11.91 -1.25
CA LYS A 74 30.17 11.37 -2.46
C LYS A 74 29.07 10.91 -3.42
N GLY A 75 29.18 11.33 -4.67
CA GLY A 75 28.18 11.00 -5.70
C GLY A 75 26.84 11.73 -5.49
N PRO A 76 25.79 11.30 -6.19
CA PRO A 76 24.49 11.95 -6.14
C PRO A 76 23.83 11.74 -4.78
N LYS A 77 23.18 12.77 -4.25
CA LYS A 77 22.37 12.68 -3.02
C LYS A 77 21.25 11.65 -3.21
N PRO A 78 21.07 10.71 -2.27
CA PRO A 78 19.94 9.80 -2.29
C PRO A 78 18.60 10.54 -2.39
N ARG A 79 17.65 9.97 -3.10
CA ARG A 79 16.32 10.54 -3.29
C ARG A 79 15.25 9.54 -2.91
N TRP A 80 14.22 10.03 -2.24
CA TRP A 80 13.01 9.26 -2.03
C TRP A 80 12.31 9.01 -3.36
N ASN A 81 11.93 7.76 -3.62
CA ASN A 81 11.40 7.33 -4.91
C ASN A 81 10.18 6.40 -4.82
N THR A 82 9.50 6.39 -3.68
CA THR A 82 8.37 5.49 -3.47
C THR A 82 7.12 6.28 -3.07
N LEU A 83 6.01 5.98 -3.70
CA LEU A 83 4.69 6.54 -3.43
C LEU A 83 3.69 5.40 -3.25
N ALA A 84 2.93 5.41 -2.17
CA ALA A 84 1.80 4.51 -1.99
C ALA A 84 0.51 5.32 -2.04
N LEU A 85 -0.41 4.86 -2.88
CA LEU A 85 -1.76 5.39 -3.03
C LEU A 85 -2.76 4.35 -2.57
N TYR A 86 -3.85 4.80 -1.99
CA TYR A 86 -4.88 3.92 -1.48
C TYR A 86 -6.24 4.29 -2.06
N ALA A 87 -6.91 3.29 -2.63
CA ALA A 87 -8.32 3.38 -2.95
C ALA A 87 -9.10 3.22 -1.65
N MET A 88 -9.78 4.27 -1.23
CA MET A 88 -10.47 4.37 0.06
C MET A 88 -11.83 3.71 0.02
N THR A 89 -12.23 3.14 1.14
CA THR A 89 -13.62 2.72 1.34
C THR A 89 -14.52 3.94 1.49
N PRO A 90 -15.75 3.93 0.98
CA PRO A 90 -16.71 4.98 1.28
C PRO A 90 -17.16 4.88 2.75
N GLU A 91 -17.59 5.99 3.31
CA GLU A 91 -18.16 6.01 4.66
C GLU A 91 -19.41 5.14 4.77
N THR A 92 -20.24 5.15 3.72
CA THR A 92 -21.45 4.34 3.62
C THR A 92 -21.62 3.78 2.22
N TYR A 93 -22.14 2.56 2.13
CA TYR A 93 -22.55 1.98 0.87
C TYR A 93 -24.01 2.31 0.62
N THR A 94 -24.33 2.81 -0.56
CA THR A 94 -25.69 3.21 -0.93
C THR A 94 -26.53 2.07 -1.49
N LYS A 95 -25.89 1.01 -1.92
CA LYS A 95 -26.57 -0.18 -2.47
C LYS A 95 -25.91 -1.46 -1.98
N TYR A 96 -26.75 -2.46 -1.82
CA TYR A 96 -26.35 -3.80 -1.41
C TYR A 96 -26.90 -4.83 -2.39
N THR A 97 -26.17 -5.92 -2.57
CA THR A 97 -26.64 -7.10 -3.32
C THR A 97 -27.72 -7.82 -2.53
N ALA A 98 -28.45 -8.73 -3.18
CA ALA A 98 -29.43 -9.56 -2.52
C ALA A 98 -28.86 -10.42 -1.36
N ALA A 99 -27.57 -10.71 -1.39
CA ALA A 99 -26.85 -11.40 -0.33
C ALA A 99 -26.41 -10.48 0.84
N GLY A 100 -26.79 -9.21 0.84
CA GLY A 100 -26.44 -8.23 1.87
C GLY A 100 -24.99 -7.72 1.81
N ALA A 101 -24.27 -8.00 0.72
CA ALA A 101 -22.93 -7.45 0.50
C ALA A 101 -23.04 -6.09 -0.22
N PRO A 102 -22.08 -5.16 -0.01
CA PRO A 102 -22.06 -3.91 -0.76
C PRO A 102 -22.02 -4.17 -2.27
N ASP A 103 -22.86 -3.46 -3.01
CA ASP A 103 -22.88 -3.51 -4.48
C ASP A 103 -21.75 -2.65 -5.04
N LEU A 104 -20.65 -3.27 -5.42
CA LEU A 104 -19.47 -2.60 -5.96
C LEU A 104 -19.67 -2.07 -7.38
N THR A 105 -20.78 -2.40 -8.04
CA THR A 105 -21.14 -1.89 -9.37
C THR A 105 -22.00 -0.63 -9.31
N ALA A 106 -22.52 -0.30 -8.11
CA ALA A 106 -23.32 0.90 -7.91
C ALA A 106 -22.52 2.17 -8.17
N ALA A 107 -23.18 3.20 -8.68
CA ALA A 107 -22.56 4.52 -8.82
C ALA A 107 -22.72 5.35 -7.53
N PRO A 108 -21.67 6.08 -7.10
CA PRO A 108 -20.34 6.07 -7.72
C PRO A 108 -19.68 4.70 -7.58
N ALA A 109 -18.99 4.26 -8.63
CA ALA A 109 -18.29 2.99 -8.61
C ALA A 109 -17.35 2.96 -7.40
N VAL A 110 -17.71 2.18 -6.40
CA VAL A 110 -17.04 2.17 -5.12
C VAL A 110 -15.87 1.23 -5.20
N SER A 111 -14.72 1.77 -4.91
CA SER A 111 -13.47 1.02 -4.82
C SER A 111 -13.02 0.95 -3.34
N GLY A 112 -11.87 0.39 -3.11
CA GLY A 112 -11.29 0.31 -1.78
C GLY A 112 -11.66 -0.97 -1.04
N VAL A 113 -12.63 -1.74 -1.51
CA VAL A 113 -13.04 -3.03 -0.95
C VAL A 113 -12.83 -4.14 -1.97
N GLY A 114 -12.29 -5.26 -1.52
CA GLY A 114 -12.04 -6.43 -2.38
C GLY A 114 -10.62 -6.44 -2.95
N HIS A 115 -10.28 -7.52 -3.66
CA HIS A 115 -8.93 -7.70 -4.18
C HIS A 115 -8.77 -6.98 -5.52
N GLN A 116 -7.86 -6.00 -5.56
CA GLN A 116 -7.51 -5.22 -6.75
C GLN A 116 -8.74 -4.58 -7.46
N THR A 117 -9.73 -4.18 -6.69
CA THR A 117 -10.98 -3.62 -7.21
C THR A 117 -10.83 -2.10 -7.33
N PHE A 118 -10.24 -1.64 -8.44
CA PHE A 118 -10.05 -0.23 -8.71
C PHE A 118 -11.03 0.28 -9.76
N SER A 119 -11.52 1.49 -9.58
CA SER A 119 -12.29 2.15 -10.62
C SER A 119 -11.40 2.50 -11.83
N LYS A 120 -12.01 2.61 -13.02
CA LYS A 120 -11.30 3.07 -14.22
C LYS A 120 -10.58 4.39 -13.99
N ALA A 121 -11.20 5.33 -13.25
CA ALA A 121 -10.61 6.62 -12.95
C ALA A 121 -9.35 6.50 -12.07
N GLN A 122 -9.38 5.65 -11.06
CA GLN A 122 -8.22 5.38 -10.19
C GLN A 122 -7.08 4.71 -10.96
N THR A 123 -7.38 3.69 -11.77
CA THR A 123 -6.40 3.02 -12.62
C THR A 123 -5.76 4.00 -13.60
N MET A 124 -6.55 4.85 -14.25
CA MET A 124 -6.03 5.84 -15.18
C MET A 124 -5.17 6.91 -14.51
N ALA A 125 -5.54 7.35 -13.30
CA ALA A 125 -4.71 8.27 -12.51
C ALA A 125 -3.37 7.63 -12.16
N TRP A 126 -3.39 6.39 -11.66
CA TRP A 126 -2.19 5.63 -11.35
C TRP A 126 -1.27 5.46 -12.57
N VAL A 127 -1.82 5.07 -13.73
CA VAL A 127 -1.05 4.93 -14.99
C VAL A 127 -0.43 6.26 -15.42
N ARG A 128 -1.15 7.38 -15.29
CA ARG A 128 -0.59 8.72 -15.58
C ARG A 128 0.56 9.06 -14.66
N MET A 129 0.46 8.75 -13.38
CA MET A 129 1.55 8.96 -12.42
C MET A 129 2.76 8.08 -12.75
N LEU A 130 2.54 6.81 -13.13
CA LEU A 130 3.60 5.90 -13.59
C LEU A 130 4.28 6.43 -14.85
N ALA A 131 3.51 6.90 -15.82
CA ALA A 131 4.06 7.49 -17.05
C ALA A 131 4.92 8.72 -16.74
N THR A 132 4.46 9.60 -15.84
CA THR A 132 5.25 10.75 -15.38
C THR A 132 6.53 10.29 -14.69
N ALA A 133 6.45 9.29 -13.83
CA ALA A 133 7.61 8.76 -13.12
C ALA A 133 8.61 8.10 -14.08
N ALA A 134 8.14 7.36 -15.07
CA ALA A 134 8.98 6.74 -16.10
C ALA A 134 9.70 7.78 -16.96
N HIS A 135 9.00 8.86 -17.31
CA HIS A 135 9.59 9.95 -18.12
C HIS A 135 10.60 10.80 -17.35
N THR A 136 10.32 11.08 -16.07
CA THR A 136 11.13 12.00 -15.27
C THR A 136 12.20 11.30 -14.41
N GLY A 137 12.12 10.00 -14.25
CA GLY A 137 12.94 9.24 -13.29
C GLY A 137 12.62 9.57 -11.82
N LYS A 138 11.47 10.18 -11.53
CA LYS A 138 11.07 10.64 -10.18
C LYS A 138 9.60 10.35 -9.95
N ILE A 139 9.22 10.09 -8.69
CA ILE A 139 7.79 10.10 -8.32
C ILE A 139 7.22 11.51 -8.52
N PRO A 140 5.94 11.65 -8.90
CA PRO A 140 5.29 12.95 -9.00
C PRO A 140 5.29 13.67 -7.64
N SER A 141 5.34 15.00 -7.66
CA SER A 141 5.16 15.80 -6.45
C SER A 141 3.73 15.70 -5.93
N GLU A 142 3.50 16.01 -4.64
CA GLU A 142 2.17 16.05 -4.04
C GLU A 142 1.19 16.87 -4.88
N LYS A 143 1.58 18.08 -5.26
CA LYS A 143 0.77 18.96 -6.12
C LYS A 143 0.42 18.32 -7.47
N ALA A 144 1.34 17.55 -8.06
CA ALA A 144 1.07 16.85 -9.32
C ALA A 144 0.11 15.68 -9.08
N VAL A 145 0.26 14.93 -7.98
CA VAL A 145 -0.65 13.86 -7.58
C VAL A 145 -2.04 14.41 -7.33
N GLU A 146 -2.18 15.47 -6.54
CA GLU A 146 -3.45 16.15 -6.28
C GLU A 146 -4.12 16.62 -7.59
N THR A 147 -3.34 17.18 -8.52
CA THR A 147 -3.86 17.63 -9.81
C THR A 147 -4.39 16.47 -10.65
N ILE A 148 -3.66 15.35 -10.71
CA ILE A 148 -4.07 14.16 -11.46
C ILE A 148 -5.30 13.51 -10.81
N ALA A 149 -5.33 13.49 -9.48
CA ALA A 149 -6.39 12.83 -8.70
C ALA A 149 -7.60 13.72 -8.40
N LYS A 150 -7.56 15.01 -8.69
CA LYS A 150 -8.60 16.01 -8.31
C LYS A 150 -10.06 15.59 -8.59
N LYS A 151 -10.26 14.76 -9.62
CA LYS A 151 -11.61 14.28 -10.02
C LYS A 151 -11.73 12.75 -9.87
N VAL A 152 -10.85 12.14 -9.10
CA VAL A 152 -10.84 10.69 -8.91
C VAL A 152 -11.44 10.37 -7.56
N PRO A 153 -12.68 9.86 -7.51
CA PRO A 153 -13.34 9.55 -6.26
C PRO A 153 -12.57 8.50 -5.46
N TYR A 154 -12.56 8.65 -4.15
CA TYR A 154 -12.02 7.68 -3.20
C TYR A 154 -10.56 7.29 -3.47
N LEU A 155 -9.74 8.17 -4.02
CA LEU A 155 -8.30 7.99 -4.10
C LEU A 155 -7.62 8.88 -3.07
N ASN A 156 -6.96 8.29 -2.10
CA ASN A 156 -6.16 9.03 -1.12
C ASN A 156 -4.87 9.51 -1.77
N THR A 157 -4.59 10.80 -1.63
CA THR A 157 -3.42 11.48 -2.18
C THR A 157 -2.47 12.00 -1.10
N ASP A 158 -2.77 11.75 0.16
CA ASP A 158 -1.89 12.05 1.28
C ASP A 158 -0.71 11.07 1.30
N PHE A 159 0.49 11.56 1.07
CA PHE A 159 1.72 10.77 1.06
C PHE A 159 2.08 10.21 2.45
N GLY A 160 1.58 10.86 3.49
CA GLY A 160 1.74 10.43 4.87
C GLY A 160 0.71 9.40 5.34
N TYR A 161 -0.33 9.15 4.53
CA TYR A 161 -1.39 8.24 4.92
C TYR A 161 -0.86 6.83 5.15
N ARG A 162 -1.21 6.28 6.29
CA ARG A 162 -0.95 4.89 6.67
C ARG A 162 -2.29 4.25 7.01
N PRO A 163 -2.84 3.39 6.15
CA PRO A 163 -4.02 2.61 6.52
C PRO A 163 -3.72 1.85 7.79
N ALA A 164 -4.70 1.81 8.69
CA ALA A 164 -4.58 0.98 9.88
C ALA A 164 -4.23 -0.43 9.41
N ASP A 165 -3.14 -0.99 9.96
CA ASP A 165 -2.92 -2.43 9.88
C ASP A 165 -4.25 -3.07 10.23
N LEU A 166 -4.70 -3.99 9.40
CA LEU A 166 -5.92 -4.72 9.71
C LEU A 166 -5.87 -5.07 11.19
N LYS A 167 -6.81 -4.51 11.96
CA LYS A 167 -6.94 -4.73 13.40
C LYS A 167 -7.25 -6.19 13.77
N TYR A 168 -6.85 -7.10 12.92
CA TYR A 168 -6.83 -8.53 13.17
C TYR A 168 -5.44 -8.94 13.68
N ASP A 169 -4.93 -8.18 14.64
CA ASP A 169 -3.89 -8.70 15.50
C ASP A 169 -4.54 -9.71 16.45
N PHE A 170 -4.61 -10.94 15.99
CA PHE A 170 -5.11 -12.05 16.80
C PHE A 170 -4.18 -12.41 17.98
N SER A 171 -3.09 -11.68 18.16
CA SER A 171 -2.14 -11.88 19.27
C SER A 171 -2.48 -11.08 20.51
N LYS A 172 -3.49 -10.21 20.45
CA LYS A 172 -3.97 -9.41 21.59
C LYS A 172 -5.31 -9.90 22.09
#